data_ca43ff737af06cd0012e756aa3d5a261
#
_entry.id   ca43ff737af06cd0012e756aa3d5a261
#
_cell.length_a   1.000
_cell.length_b   1.000
_cell.length_c   1.000
_cell.angle_alpha   90.00
_cell.angle_beta   90.00
_cell.angle_gamma   90.00
#
_symmetry.space_group_name_H-M   'P 1'
#
loop_
_entity.id
_entity.type
_entity.pdbx_description
1 polymer ?
#
loop_
_entity_poly.entity_id
_entity_poly.type
_entity_poly.pdbx_seq_one_letter_code
_entity_poly.pdbx_strand_id
1 'polypeptide(L)'
;MLKCINIQGYKSIKNIHLELRSLNVFIGANGAGKSNFISLFYLIDRIVENSLQLYVGQSGGADSLLYFGQKVTDRMSVKLDFGGNGYEFALVPTRDDRLIFAREDYSYLEAGSNQPGVVSLGNGQREALLNDEAKKNPDSPAANVLEMVKNRRIYHFHDTSDSAKMKQFCNINDNFFLKPDAANLAAYLFLLREIHNKNYEKIVETTRLAAPFFYDFNLRASPLNNQLIQLEWREKGAHTYFNAHSLSDGTLRFICLATLLLQPHLPSTIFLDEPELGLHPYAITLLAALLKKAARRTQVIVATQSVT
;
A
#
# COMPACT_ATOMS: atom_id res chain seq x y z
N MET A 1 4.22 -13.09 4.98
CA MET A 1 4.28 -11.86 5.80
C MET A 1 5.73 -11.46 5.97
N LEU A 2 6.02 -10.16 5.89
CA LEU A 2 7.33 -9.61 6.19
C LEU A 2 7.61 -9.73 7.69
N LYS A 3 8.65 -10.46 8.09
CA LYS A 3 9.01 -10.73 9.49
C LYS A 3 9.97 -9.68 10.03
N CYS A 4 10.94 -9.30 9.20
CA CYS A 4 11.96 -8.36 9.59
C CYS A 4 12.37 -7.49 8.40
N ILE A 5 12.71 -6.24 8.68
CA ILE A 5 13.30 -5.32 7.71
C ILE A 5 14.52 -4.63 8.31
N ASN A 6 15.62 -4.63 7.56
CA ASN A 6 16.79 -3.80 7.84
C ASN A 6 16.89 -2.73 6.76
N ILE A 7 17.09 -1.48 7.17
CA ILE A 7 17.24 -0.33 6.28
C ILE A 7 18.46 0.46 6.73
N GLN A 8 19.34 0.79 5.81
CA GLN A 8 20.50 1.63 6.08
C GLN A 8 20.66 2.66 4.97
N GLY A 9 20.88 3.91 5.35
CA GLY A 9 21.28 4.98 4.44
C GLY A 9 20.18 5.51 3.52
N TYR A 10 18.90 5.43 3.91
CA TYR A 10 17.77 5.88 3.09
C TYR A 10 17.10 7.13 3.65
N LYS A 11 17.10 8.24 2.90
CA LYS A 11 16.46 9.52 3.26
C LYS A 11 16.79 9.94 4.71
N SER A 12 15.80 9.97 5.60
CA SER A 12 16.00 10.27 7.03
C SER A 12 16.40 9.06 7.87
N ILE A 13 16.46 7.86 7.30
CA ILE A 13 16.74 6.63 8.01
C ILE A 13 18.23 6.30 7.89
N LYS A 14 18.98 6.54 8.98
CA LYS A 14 20.41 6.20 9.03
C LYS A 14 20.62 4.69 9.09
N ASN A 15 19.99 4.05 10.07
CA ASN A 15 20.03 2.61 10.28
C ASN A 15 18.84 2.21 11.16
N ILE A 16 18.08 1.22 10.74
CA ILE A 16 16.96 0.67 11.50
C ILE A 16 16.84 -0.83 11.24
N HIS A 17 16.56 -1.56 12.30
CA HIS A 17 16.17 -2.96 12.28
C HIS A 17 14.81 -3.07 12.96
N LEU A 18 13.83 -3.63 12.23
CA LEU A 18 12.45 -3.77 12.73
C LEU A 18 11.98 -5.20 12.59
N GLU A 19 11.56 -5.77 13.70
CA GLU A 19 10.74 -6.98 13.73
C GLU A 19 9.28 -6.59 13.58
N LEU A 20 8.60 -7.19 12.61
CA LEU A 20 7.24 -6.85 12.24
C LEU A 20 6.26 -7.94 12.67
N ARG A 21 5.10 -7.52 13.17
CA ARG A 21 3.99 -8.37 13.59
C ARG A 21 2.83 -8.27 12.59
N SER A 22 1.71 -8.91 12.88
CA SER A 22 0.49 -8.80 12.06
C SER A 22 -0.09 -7.38 12.05
N LEU A 23 0.04 -6.62 13.14
CA LEU A 23 -0.31 -5.20 13.23
C LEU A 23 0.88 -4.42 13.76
N ASN A 24 1.29 -3.41 13.01
CA ASN A 24 2.39 -2.50 13.34
C ASN A 24 1.90 -1.06 13.24
N VAL A 25 2.11 -0.28 14.27
CA VAL A 25 1.70 1.12 14.32
C VAL A 25 2.93 1.98 14.61
N PHE A 26 3.31 2.79 13.63
CA PHE A 26 4.41 3.76 13.73
C PHE A 26 3.84 5.10 14.15
N ILE A 27 4.12 5.52 15.37
CA ILE A 27 3.64 6.78 15.93
C ILE A 27 4.80 7.78 16.00
N GLY A 28 4.56 9.01 15.62
CA GLY A 28 5.57 10.08 15.73
C GLY A 28 5.09 11.40 15.14
N ALA A 29 5.77 12.47 15.48
CA ALA A 29 5.50 13.80 14.93
C ALA A 29 5.81 13.88 13.43
N ASN A 30 5.38 14.97 12.78
CA ASN A 30 5.77 15.30 11.41
C ASN A 30 7.29 15.38 11.29
N GLY A 31 7.85 14.84 10.22
CA GLY A 31 9.28 14.78 10.01
C GLY A 31 10.01 13.64 10.74
N ALA A 32 9.35 12.82 11.57
CA ALA A 32 9.97 11.70 12.29
C ALA A 32 10.42 10.52 11.38
N GLY A 33 10.18 10.61 10.07
CA GLY A 33 10.60 9.59 9.11
C GLY A 33 9.53 8.52 8.78
N LYS A 34 8.32 8.61 9.32
CA LYS A 34 7.24 7.65 9.05
C LYS A 34 6.92 7.50 7.55
N SER A 35 6.70 8.62 6.88
CA SER A 35 6.44 8.64 5.43
C SER A 35 7.67 8.21 4.62
N ASN A 36 8.90 8.44 5.12
CA ASN A 36 10.11 7.92 4.51
C ASN A 36 10.18 6.39 4.62
N PHE A 37 9.74 5.81 5.74
CA PHE A 37 9.61 4.37 5.85
C PHE A 37 8.62 3.79 4.83
N ILE A 38 7.44 4.41 4.67
CA ILE A 38 6.48 3.99 3.63
C ILE A 38 7.04 4.22 2.23
N SER A 39 7.72 5.35 1.99
CA SER A 39 8.29 5.67 0.68
C SER A 39 9.39 4.70 0.22
N LEU A 40 10.02 3.97 1.15
CA LEU A 40 10.93 2.89 0.81
C LEU A 40 10.22 1.77 0.03
N PHE A 41 8.98 1.47 0.39
CA PHE A 41 8.24 0.41 -0.30
C PHE A 41 7.82 0.82 -1.72
N TYR A 42 7.66 2.13 -2.00
CA TYR A 42 7.54 2.61 -3.39
C TYR A 42 8.85 2.40 -4.16
N LEU A 43 10.00 2.71 -3.55
CA LEU A 43 11.30 2.42 -4.17
C LEU A 43 11.43 0.92 -4.49
N ILE A 44 11.06 0.04 -3.55
CA ILE A 44 11.13 -1.41 -3.75
C ILE A 44 10.17 -1.85 -4.88
N ASP A 45 8.97 -1.26 -4.98
CA ASP A 45 8.05 -1.53 -6.10
C ASP A 45 8.71 -1.17 -7.43
N ARG A 46 9.35 0.01 -7.52
CA ARG A 46 10.06 0.45 -8.72
C ARG A 46 11.27 -0.43 -9.06
N ILE A 47 11.97 -0.92 -8.05
CA ILE A 47 13.06 -1.90 -8.22
C ILE A 47 12.52 -3.17 -8.88
N VAL A 48 11.50 -3.80 -8.33
CA VAL A 48 10.97 -5.06 -8.87
C VAL A 48 10.14 -4.90 -10.15
N GLU A 49 9.79 -3.67 -10.52
CA GLU A 49 9.17 -3.31 -11.80
C GLU A 49 10.20 -2.94 -12.89
N ASN A 50 11.51 -3.03 -12.61
CA ASN A 50 12.59 -2.60 -13.49
C ASN A 50 12.45 -1.13 -13.92
N SER A 51 12.16 -0.25 -12.98
CA SER A 51 11.97 1.19 -13.18
C SER A 51 12.70 2.04 -12.14
N LEU A 52 13.78 1.49 -11.57
CA LEU A 52 14.61 2.18 -10.57
C LEU A 52 15.15 3.50 -11.12
N GLN A 53 15.73 3.51 -12.32
CA GLN A 53 16.35 4.73 -12.87
C GLN A 53 15.33 5.84 -13.11
N LEU A 54 14.13 5.48 -13.55
CA LEU A 54 13.04 6.44 -13.72
C LEU A 54 12.66 7.05 -12.37
N TYR A 55 12.51 6.22 -11.34
CA TYR A 55 12.17 6.68 -10.00
C TYR A 55 13.26 7.56 -9.39
N VAL A 56 14.54 7.21 -9.53
CA VAL A 56 15.66 8.01 -9.07
C VAL A 56 15.62 9.40 -9.73
N GLY A 57 15.44 9.45 -11.06
CA GLY A 57 15.34 10.72 -11.80
C GLY A 57 14.16 11.59 -11.35
N GLN A 58 12.97 10.99 -11.14
CA GLN A 58 11.78 11.68 -10.66
C GLN A 58 11.90 12.15 -9.21
N SER A 59 12.73 11.49 -8.42
CA SER A 59 12.98 11.83 -7.00
C SER A 59 14.02 12.94 -6.82
N GLY A 60 14.63 13.44 -7.88
CA GLY A 60 15.68 14.45 -7.82
C GLY A 60 17.10 13.89 -7.69
N GLY A 61 17.31 12.66 -8.18
CA GLY A 61 18.61 12.00 -8.21
C GLY A 61 18.90 11.10 -7.00
N ALA A 62 20.06 10.46 -7.03
CA ALA A 62 20.52 9.58 -5.95
C ALA A 62 20.72 10.34 -4.63
N ASP A 63 21.17 11.59 -4.74
CA ASP A 63 21.43 12.45 -3.57
C ASP A 63 20.19 12.63 -2.70
N SER A 64 19.00 12.75 -3.30
CA SER A 64 17.71 12.91 -2.59
C SER A 64 17.21 11.63 -1.90
N LEU A 65 17.71 10.46 -2.30
CA LEU A 65 17.33 9.16 -1.76
C LEU A 65 18.29 8.65 -0.68
N LEU A 66 19.51 9.18 -0.64
CA LEU A 66 20.51 8.81 0.35
C LEU A 66 20.39 9.64 1.63
N TYR A 67 20.74 9.02 2.77
CA TYR A 67 20.73 9.68 4.06
C TYR A 67 21.75 10.83 4.09
N PHE A 68 21.26 12.08 4.20
CA PHE A 68 22.04 13.30 4.09
C PHE A 68 22.89 13.42 2.79
N GLY A 69 22.44 12.74 1.71
CA GLY A 69 23.06 12.81 0.40
C GLY A 69 24.36 12.03 0.24
N GLN A 70 24.91 12.04 -0.99
CA GLN A 70 26.09 11.25 -1.40
C GLN A 70 27.37 11.61 -0.64
N LYS A 71 27.48 12.85 -0.13
CA LYS A 71 28.66 13.28 0.64
C LYS A 71 28.74 12.63 2.02
N VAL A 72 27.63 12.15 2.56
CA VAL A 72 27.53 11.53 3.89
C VAL A 72 27.31 10.04 3.78
N THR A 73 26.56 9.61 2.77
CA THR A 73 26.15 8.22 2.58
C THR A 73 26.56 7.75 1.21
N ASP A 74 27.53 6.86 1.17
CA ASP A 74 28.05 6.25 -0.05
C ASP A 74 27.29 4.98 -0.48
N ARG A 75 26.44 4.45 0.40
CA ARG A 75 25.72 3.20 0.17
C ARG A 75 24.39 3.17 0.93
N MET A 76 23.33 2.76 0.24
CA MET A 76 22.06 2.38 0.84
C MET A 76 21.89 0.87 0.78
N SER A 77 21.39 0.25 1.85
CA SER A 77 21.06 -1.19 1.83
C SER A 77 19.70 -1.46 2.45
N VAL A 78 19.03 -2.47 1.90
CA VAL A 78 17.73 -2.95 2.37
C VAL A 78 17.73 -4.47 2.37
N LYS A 79 17.25 -5.04 3.47
CA LYS A 79 17.02 -6.48 3.59
C LYS A 79 15.60 -6.72 4.07
N LEU A 80 14.85 -7.50 3.31
CA LEU A 80 13.51 -7.99 3.63
C LEU A 80 13.60 -9.47 3.99
N ASP A 81 13.07 -9.86 5.14
CA ASP A 81 12.99 -11.24 5.60
C ASP A 81 11.53 -11.64 5.79
N PHE A 82 11.13 -12.71 5.11
CA PHE A 82 9.78 -13.27 5.14
C PHE A 82 9.69 -14.58 5.95
N GLY A 83 10.76 -14.92 6.71
CA GLY A 83 10.85 -16.12 7.50
C GLY A 83 11.43 -17.30 6.70
N GLY A 84 12.70 -17.16 6.32
CA GLY A 84 13.46 -18.12 5.51
C GLY A 84 13.59 -17.72 4.03
N ASN A 85 12.59 -17.04 3.48
CA ASN A 85 12.72 -16.36 2.19
C ASN A 85 13.05 -14.90 2.41
N GLY A 86 13.85 -14.30 1.52
CA GLY A 86 14.25 -12.91 1.67
C GLY A 86 14.74 -12.27 0.38
N TYR A 87 14.78 -10.95 0.38
CA TYR A 87 15.36 -10.14 -0.69
C TYR A 87 16.25 -9.08 -0.08
N GLU A 88 17.48 -8.99 -0.56
CA GLU A 88 18.48 -8.06 -0.06
C GLU A 88 19.14 -7.34 -1.24
N PHE A 89 19.27 -6.03 -1.13
CA PHE A 89 20.00 -5.25 -2.11
C PHE A 89 20.79 -4.11 -1.44
N ALA A 90 21.83 -3.70 -2.13
CA ALA A 90 22.58 -2.49 -1.79
C ALA A 90 22.78 -1.66 -3.05
N LEU A 91 22.50 -0.36 -2.93
CA LEU A 91 22.65 0.61 -4.00
C LEU A 91 23.74 1.61 -3.66
N VAL A 92 24.52 2.00 -4.67
CA VAL A 92 25.57 3.03 -4.55
C VAL A 92 25.33 4.12 -5.62
N PRO A 93 25.63 5.38 -5.29
CA PRO A 93 25.51 6.46 -6.25
C PRO A 93 26.63 6.42 -7.30
N THR A 94 26.30 6.92 -8.48
CA THR A 94 27.23 7.13 -9.58
C THR A 94 27.53 8.62 -9.74
N ARG A 95 28.56 8.96 -10.53
CA ARG A 95 28.94 10.36 -10.77
C ARG A 95 27.85 11.18 -11.49
N ASP A 96 26.97 10.52 -12.24
CA ASP A 96 25.83 11.09 -12.95
C ASP A 96 24.55 11.09 -12.13
N ASP A 97 24.68 11.04 -10.79
CA ASP A 97 23.57 11.11 -9.81
C ASP A 97 22.49 10.03 -10.01
N ARG A 98 22.93 8.82 -10.40
CA ARG A 98 22.11 7.62 -10.51
C ARG A 98 22.40 6.66 -9.36
N LEU A 99 21.60 5.62 -9.22
CA LEU A 99 21.84 4.49 -8.32
C LEU A 99 22.10 3.24 -9.14
N ILE A 100 23.12 2.46 -8.77
CA ILE A 100 23.38 1.12 -9.32
C ILE A 100 23.46 0.12 -8.18
N PHE A 101 23.20 -1.15 -8.50
CA PHE A 101 23.32 -2.22 -7.55
C PHE A 101 24.79 -2.52 -7.25
N ALA A 102 25.21 -2.34 -6.00
CA ALA A 102 26.45 -2.88 -5.51
C ALA A 102 26.33 -4.36 -5.11
N ARG A 103 25.10 -4.80 -4.83
CA ARG A 103 24.74 -6.17 -4.50
C ARG A 103 23.25 -6.36 -4.70
N GLU A 104 22.85 -7.52 -5.21
CA GLU A 104 21.46 -7.98 -5.28
C GLU A 104 21.40 -9.46 -5.02
N ASP A 105 20.69 -9.89 -3.98
CA ASP A 105 20.56 -11.28 -3.58
C ASP A 105 19.11 -11.62 -3.21
N TYR A 106 18.75 -12.88 -3.37
CA TYR A 106 17.59 -13.44 -2.70
C TYR A 106 17.98 -14.66 -1.88
N SER A 107 17.20 -14.94 -0.84
CA SER A 107 17.33 -16.13 -0.01
C SER A 107 16.05 -16.94 -0.01
N TYR A 108 16.18 -18.25 0.15
CA TYR A 108 15.06 -19.18 0.25
C TYR A 108 15.41 -20.37 1.13
N LEU A 109 14.40 -20.90 1.82
CA LEU A 109 14.53 -22.08 2.66
C LEU A 109 14.17 -23.32 1.84
N GLU A 110 15.14 -24.21 1.64
CA GLU A 110 14.90 -25.52 1.03
C GLU A 110 14.14 -26.44 1.98
N ALA A 111 13.30 -27.30 1.43
CA ALA A 111 12.60 -28.32 2.20
C ALA A 111 13.61 -29.24 2.92
N GLY A 112 13.52 -29.29 4.25
CA GLY A 112 14.43 -30.08 5.09
C GLY A 112 15.70 -29.37 5.54
N SER A 113 15.94 -28.11 5.10
CA SER A 113 17.04 -27.26 5.59
C SER A 113 16.60 -26.39 6.75
N ASN A 114 17.49 -26.18 7.71
CA ASN A 114 17.30 -25.22 8.81
C ASN A 114 17.95 -23.86 8.52
N GLN A 115 18.68 -23.73 7.41
CA GLN A 115 19.33 -22.47 7.03
C GLN A 115 18.91 -22.10 5.59
N PRO A 116 18.57 -20.82 5.34
CA PRO A 116 18.24 -20.38 4.00
C PRO A 116 19.47 -20.39 3.10
N GLY A 117 19.31 -20.91 1.90
CA GLY A 117 20.25 -20.71 0.80
C GLY A 117 20.21 -19.26 0.33
N VAL A 118 21.35 -18.71 -0.08
CA VAL A 118 21.47 -17.35 -0.63
C VAL A 118 21.97 -17.44 -2.06
N VAL A 119 21.27 -16.78 -2.97
CA VAL A 119 21.65 -16.70 -4.39
C VAL A 119 21.95 -15.24 -4.72
N SER A 120 23.16 -14.99 -5.22
CA SER A 120 23.55 -13.68 -5.71
C SER A 120 23.13 -13.53 -7.17
N LEU A 121 22.42 -12.43 -7.45
CA LEU A 121 21.96 -12.08 -8.80
C LEU A 121 22.99 -11.25 -9.56
N GLY A 122 23.86 -10.49 -8.84
CA GLY A 122 24.90 -9.71 -9.45
C GLY A 122 25.18 -8.36 -8.80
N ASN A 123 26.02 -7.57 -9.48
CA ASN A 123 26.39 -6.21 -9.10
C ASN A 123 26.68 -5.37 -10.35
N GLY A 124 26.68 -4.04 -10.23
CA GLY A 124 26.93 -3.10 -11.32
C GLY A 124 25.74 -2.82 -12.24
N GLN A 125 24.66 -3.58 -12.12
CA GLN A 125 23.45 -3.39 -12.93
C GLN A 125 22.66 -2.13 -12.50
N ARG A 126 21.93 -1.54 -13.46
CA ARG A 126 21.10 -0.35 -13.25
C ARG A 126 19.68 -0.69 -12.80
N GLU A 127 19.17 -1.84 -13.21
CA GLU A 127 17.84 -2.35 -12.84
C GLU A 127 17.98 -3.71 -12.16
N ALA A 128 16.97 -4.12 -11.39
CA ALA A 128 16.97 -5.38 -10.65
C ALA A 128 16.91 -6.59 -11.58
N LEU A 129 17.61 -7.65 -11.21
CA LEU A 129 17.61 -8.92 -11.93
C LEU A 129 16.62 -9.95 -11.36
N LEU A 130 16.07 -9.72 -10.15
CA LEU A 130 15.13 -10.64 -9.52
C LEU A 130 13.90 -10.94 -10.40
N ASN A 131 13.37 -9.93 -11.09
CA ASN A 131 12.21 -10.11 -11.98
C ASN A 131 12.54 -10.99 -13.21
N ASP A 132 13.73 -10.83 -13.77
CA ASP A 132 14.18 -11.61 -14.92
C ASP A 132 14.55 -13.04 -14.51
N GLU A 133 15.13 -13.22 -13.32
CA GLU A 133 15.39 -14.55 -12.75
C GLU A 133 14.10 -15.32 -12.49
N ALA A 134 13.09 -14.65 -11.90
CA ALA A 134 11.78 -15.24 -11.65
C ALA A 134 11.04 -15.67 -12.93
N LYS A 135 11.19 -14.92 -14.03
CA LYS A 135 10.58 -15.25 -15.33
C LYS A 135 11.17 -16.51 -15.99
N LYS A 136 12.40 -16.87 -15.67
CA LYS A 136 13.03 -18.09 -16.24
C LYS A 136 12.30 -19.37 -15.82
N ASN A 137 11.79 -19.41 -14.59
CA ASN A 137 11.00 -20.51 -14.07
C ASN A 137 9.96 -19.99 -13.06
N PRO A 138 8.66 -20.01 -13.39
CA PRO A 138 7.59 -19.55 -12.51
C PRO A 138 7.49 -20.30 -11.16
N ASP A 139 8.01 -21.53 -11.08
CA ASP A 139 8.00 -22.33 -9.85
C ASP A 139 9.32 -22.20 -9.06
N SER A 140 10.20 -21.28 -9.45
CA SER A 140 11.50 -21.09 -8.80
C SER A 140 11.38 -20.38 -7.46
N PRO A 141 12.38 -20.54 -6.57
CA PRO A 141 12.48 -19.74 -5.35
C PRO A 141 12.50 -18.23 -5.63
N ALA A 142 13.10 -17.80 -6.75
CA ALA A 142 13.09 -16.39 -7.16
C ALA A 142 11.68 -15.87 -7.44
N ALA A 143 10.83 -16.67 -8.11
CA ALA A 143 9.45 -16.33 -8.38
C ALA A 143 8.64 -16.20 -7.08
N ASN A 144 8.82 -17.10 -6.13
CA ASN A 144 8.19 -17.06 -4.82
C ASN A 144 8.61 -15.80 -4.03
N VAL A 145 9.91 -15.48 -4.02
CA VAL A 145 10.41 -14.26 -3.36
C VAL A 145 9.86 -13.01 -4.03
N LEU A 146 9.84 -12.97 -5.37
CA LEU A 146 9.27 -11.85 -6.12
C LEU A 146 7.77 -11.64 -5.80
N GLU A 147 7.00 -12.72 -5.72
CA GLU A 147 5.59 -12.66 -5.32
C GLU A 147 5.43 -12.10 -3.90
N MET A 148 6.23 -12.58 -2.94
CA MET A 148 6.21 -12.06 -1.56
C MET A 148 6.54 -10.57 -1.50
N VAL A 149 7.50 -10.12 -2.33
CA VAL A 149 7.86 -8.71 -2.44
C VAL A 149 6.76 -7.90 -3.10
N LYS A 150 6.06 -8.42 -4.13
CA LYS A 150 4.99 -7.72 -4.87
C LYS A 150 3.64 -7.73 -4.18
N ASN A 151 3.34 -8.75 -3.37
CA ASN A 151 2.02 -8.92 -2.75
C ASN A 151 1.81 -8.01 -1.54
N ARG A 152 2.01 -6.72 -1.74
CA ARG A 152 1.74 -5.65 -0.78
C ARG A 152 1.08 -4.47 -1.50
N ARG A 153 0.35 -3.66 -0.77
CA ARG A 153 -0.32 -2.47 -1.30
C ARG A 153 -0.17 -1.32 -0.32
N ILE A 154 0.15 -0.17 -0.86
CA ILE A 154 0.22 1.09 -0.11
C ILE A 154 -1.01 1.91 -0.50
N TYR A 155 -1.84 2.26 0.47
CA TYR A 155 -3.09 2.99 0.25
C TYR A 155 -2.98 4.42 0.78
N HIS A 156 -3.43 5.35 -0.02
CA HIS A 156 -3.48 6.77 0.28
C HIS A 156 -4.85 7.32 -0.08
N PHE A 157 -5.65 7.58 0.91
CA PHE A 157 -6.97 8.19 0.75
C PHE A 157 -6.98 9.67 1.19
N HIS A 158 -5.85 10.38 1.00
CA HIS A 158 -5.69 11.77 1.47
C HIS A 158 -6.37 12.76 0.56
N ASP A 159 -6.35 12.53 -0.76
CA ASP A 159 -7.01 13.42 -1.70
C ASP A 159 -8.52 13.19 -1.66
N THR A 160 -9.22 14.14 -1.05
CA THR A 160 -10.68 14.24 -0.99
C THR A 160 -11.18 15.55 -1.60
N SER A 161 -10.32 16.25 -2.37
CA SER A 161 -10.67 17.45 -3.12
C SER A 161 -11.80 17.18 -4.13
N ASP A 162 -12.35 18.21 -4.72
CA ASP A 162 -13.39 18.05 -5.75
C ASP A 162 -12.89 17.32 -7.00
N SER A 163 -11.59 17.39 -7.28
CA SER A 163 -10.95 16.65 -8.37
C SER A 163 -10.50 15.24 -7.98
N ALA A 164 -10.65 14.84 -6.72
CA ALA A 164 -10.25 13.50 -6.26
C ALA A 164 -10.88 12.40 -7.09
N LYS A 165 -10.08 11.46 -7.55
CA LYS A 165 -10.53 10.39 -8.47
C LYS A 165 -11.66 9.54 -7.89
N MET A 166 -11.70 9.35 -6.57
CA MET A 166 -12.77 8.61 -5.89
C MET A 166 -14.14 9.28 -5.95
N LYS A 167 -14.19 10.59 -6.30
CA LYS A 167 -15.41 11.36 -6.53
C LYS A 167 -15.83 11.38 -8.00
N GLN A 168 -14.96 10.97 -8.92
CA GLN A 168 -15.18 11.04 -10.35
C GLN A 168 -15.83 9.77 -10.91
N PHE A 169 -16.29 9.83 -12.15
CA PHE A 169 -16.71 8.64 -12.88
C PHE A 169 -15.52 7.70 -13.12
N CYS A 170 -15.74 6.41 -12.95
CA CYS A 170 -14.77 5.37 -13.31
C CYS A 170 -15.43 4.30 -14.19
N ASN A 171 -14.64 3.47 -14.86
CA ASN A 171 -15.17 2.35 -15.63
C ASN A 171 -15.76 1.31 -14.65
N ILE A 172 -16.99 0.86 -14.90
CA ILE A 172 -17.70 -0.10 -14.06
C ILE A 172 -16.98 -1.46 -13.96
N ASN A 173 -16.19 -1.81 -14.99
CA ASN A 173 -15.40 -3.04 -15.03
C ASN A 173 -14.00 -2.90 -14.40
N ASP A 174 -13.62 -1.69 -13.97
CA ASP A 174 -12.39 -1.47 -13.21
C ASP A 174 -12.61 -1.82 -11.73
N ASN A 175 -12.83 -3.10 -11.45
CA ASN A 175 -13.32 -3.56 -10.16
C ASN A 175 -12.61 -4.84 -9.63
N PHE A 176 -11.48 -5.22 -10.23
CA PHE A 176 -10.75 -6.42 -9.83
C PHE A 176 -10.17 -6.32 -8.41
N PHE A 177 -9.68 -5.15 -8.00
CA PHE A 177 -9.23 -4.81 -6.64
C PHE A 177 -9.45 -3.33 -6.37
N LEU A 178 -9.54 -2.94 -5.11
CA LEU A 178 -9.59 -1.54 -4.73
C LEU A 178 -8.24 -0.87 -5.01
N LYS A 179 -8.26 0.19 -5.82
CA LYS A 179 -7.03 0.95 -6.15
C LYS A 179 -6.47 1.69 -4.93
N PRO A 180 -5.14 1.95 -4.90
CA PRO A 180 -4.48 2.65 -3.81
C PRO A 180 -5.05 4.02 -3.47
N ASP A 181 -5.57 4.75 -4.45
CA ASP A 181 -6.20 6.06 -4.34
C ASP A 181 -7.74 6.00 -4.34
N ALA A 182 -8.31 4.80 -4.23
CA ALA A 182 -9.75 4.54 -4.34
C ALA A 182 -10.43 5.08 -5.63
N ALA A 183 -9.67 5.33 -6.71
CA ALA A 183 -10.19 5.86 -7.97
C ALA A 183 -11.36 5.02 -8.55
N ASN A 184 -11.46 3.75 -8.19
CA ASN A 184 -12.50 2.81 -8.62
C ASN A 184 -13.48 2.41 -7.49
N LEU A 185 -13.61 3.23 -6.44
CA LEU A 185 -14.42 2.89 -5.27
C LEU A 185 -15.84 2.48 -5.64
N ALA A 186 -16.51 3.25 -6.52
CA ALA A 186 -17.88 2.97 -6.95
C ALA A 186 -18.00 1.62 -7.68
N ALA A 187 -17.08 1.35 -8.63
CA ALA A 187 -17.06 0.10 -9.39
C ALA A 187 -16.74 -1.11 -8.48
N TYR A 188 -15.84 -0.93 -7.52
CA TYR A 188 -15.48 -1.98 -6.57
C TYR A 188 -16.62 -2.30 -5.60
N LEU A 189 -17.30 -1.29 -5.05
CA LEU A 189 -18.49 -1.47 -4.22
C LEU A 189 -19.62 -2.14 -5.01
N PHE A 190 -19.80 -1.78 -6.30
CA PHE A 190 -20.74 -2.43 -7.18
C PHE A 190 -20.47 -3.94 -7.31
N LEU A 191 -19.21 -4.32 -7.59
CA LEU A 191 -18.80 -5.73 -7.62
C LEU A 191 -19.09 -6.44 -6.29
N LEU A 192 -18.72 -5.80 -5.16
CA LEU A 192 -18.96 -6.39 -3.84
C LEU A 192 -20.43 -6.62 -3.57
N ARG A 193 -21.31 -5.71 -3.99
CA ARG A 193 -22.75 -5.87 -3.86
C ARG A 193 -23.28 -7.07 -4.64
N GLU A 194 -22.82 -7.25 -5.89
CA GLU A 194 -23.30 -8.29 -6.79
C GLU A 194 -22.74 -9.68 -6.43
N ILE A 195 -21.47 -9.78 -6.04
CA ILE A 195 -20.78 -11.07 -5.89
C ILE A 195 -20.43 -11.38 -4.43
N HIS A 196 -20.14 -10.38 -3.61
CA HIS A 196 -19.73 -10.51 -2.22
C HIS A 196 -20.66 -9.76 -1.26
N ASN A 197 -21.97 -9.97 -1.39
CA ASN A 197 -22.98 -9.18 -0.71
C ASN A 197 -22.79 -9.11 0.82
N LYS A 198 -22.35 -10.19 1.46
CA LYS A 198 -22.05 -10.21 2.91
C LYS A 198 -20.94 -9.20 3.30
N ASN A 199 -19.97 -8.98 2.43
CA ASN A 199 -18.92 -7.99 2.68
C ASN A 199 -19.46 -6.57 2.44
N TYR A 200 -20.24 -6.39 1.38
CA TYR A 200 -20.92 -5.13 1.08
C TYR A 200 -21.81 -4.68 2.24
N GLU A 201 -22.69 -5.54 2.73
CA GLU A 201 -23.56 -5.25 3.89
C GLU A 201 -22.77 -4.81 5.11
N LYS A 202 -21.65 -5.49 5.43
CA LYS A 202 -20.77 -5.09 6.53
C LYS A 202 -20.13 -3.71 6.32
N ILE A 203 -19.79 -3.36 5.07
CA ILE A 203 -19.27 -2.03 4.74
C ILE A 203 -20.37 -0.98 4.98
N VAL A 204 -21.57 -1.21 4.50
CA VAL A 204 -22.74 -0.32 4.69
C VAL A 204 -23.03 -0.14 6.17
N GLU A 205 -23.16 -1.23 6.94
CA GLU A 205 -23.42 -1.20 8.38
C GLU A 205 -22.31 -0.43 9.13
N THR A 206 -21.06 -0.70 8.79
CA THR A 206 -19.90 -0.01 9.42
C THR A 206 -19.90 1.48 9.07
N THR A 207 -20.26 1.83 7.83
CA THR A 207 -20.41 3.22 7.40
C THR A 207 -21.53 3.92 8.17
N ARG A 208 -22.67 3.26 8.40
CA ARG A 208 -23.78 3.80 9.22
C ARG A 208 -23.38 4.07 10.66
N LEU A 209 -22.46 3.27 11.22
CA LEU A 209 -21.94 3.53 12.58
C LEU A 209 -21.12 4.80 12.63
N ALA A 210 -20.29 5.07 11.61
CA ALA A 210 -19.45 6.26 11.55
C ALA A 210 -20.24 7.51 11.09
N ALA A 211 -21.26 7.33 10.25
CA ALA A 211 -22.09 8.37 9.66
C ALA A 211 -23.57 7.99 9.77
N PRO A 212 -24.25 8.27 10.90
CA PRO A 212 -25.61 7.82 11.18
C PRO A 212 -26.69 8.31 10.20
N PHE A 213 -26.41 9.39 9.46
CA PHE A 213 -27.24 9.92 8.38
C PHE A 213 -27.19 9.07 7.10
N PHE A 214 -26.09 8.34 6.88
CA PHE A 214 -25.91 7.48 5.71
C PHE A 214 -26.90 6.32 5.73
N TYR A 215 -27.62 6.10 4.63
CA TYR A 215 -28.54 4.97 4.47
C TYR A 215 -27.92 3.83 3.67
N ASP A 216 -27.55 4.09 2.42
CA ASP A 216 -26.96 3.07 1.53
C ASP A 216 -26.31 3.74 0.30
N PHE A 217 -25.48 2.99 -0.41
CA PHE A 217 -24.98 3.41 -1.71
C PHE A 217 -26.04 3.21 -2.79
N ASN A 218 -26.02 4.08 -3.81
CA ASN A 218 -26.78 3.92 -5.04
C ASN A 218 -25.80 3.59 -6.18
N LEU A 219 -25.52 2.30 -6.33
CA LEU A 219 -24.51 1.80 -7.28
C LEU A 219 -25.22 1.38 -8.58
N ARG A 220 -25.20 2.25 -9.58
CA ARG A 220 -25.80 2.03 -10.89
C ARG A 220 -24.88 2.58 -11.97
N ALA A 221 -24.94 2.00 -13.15
CA ALA A 221 -24.32 2.57 -14.34
C ALA A 221 -24.93 3.95 -14.67
N SER A 222 -24.12 4.84 -15.22
CA SER A 222 -24.59 6.14 -15.69
C SER A 222 -25.65 5.94 -16.78
N PRO A 223 -26.81 6.64 -16.72
CA PRO A 223 -27.84 6.55 -17.76
C PRO A 223 -27.35 6.98 -19.14
N LEU A 224 -26.34 7.83 -19.22
CA LEU A 224 -25.77 8.34 -20.47
C LEU A 224 -24.63 7.46 -21.02
N ASN A 225 -23.99 6.65 -20.15
CA ASN A 225 -22.94 5.73 -20.55
C ASN A 225 -22.88 4.55 -19.57
N ASN A 226 -23.38 3.40 -19.99
CA ASN A 226 -23.48 2.20 -19.18
C ASN A 226 -22.11 1.57 -18.77
N GLN A 227 -21.00 2.05 -19.33
CA GLN A 227 -19.66 1.65 -18.95
C GLN A 227 -19.11 2.48 -17.78
N LEU A 228 -19.78 3.55 -17.38
CA LEU A 228 -19.33 4.45 -16.33
C LEU A 228 -20.21 4.33 -15.09
N ILE A 229 -19.57 4.43 -13.93
CA ILE A 229 -20.21 4.48 -12.63
C ILE A 229 -19.56 5.58 -11.79
N GLN A 230 -20.36 6.25 -10.96
CA GLN A 230 -19.91 7.21 -9.97
C GLN A 230 -20.44 6.80 -8.59
N LEU A 231 -19.76 7.19 -7.52
CA LEU A 231 -20.23 6.96 -6.17
C LEU A 231 -21.42 7.87 -5.88
N GLU A 232 -22.59 7.26 -5.79
CA GLU A 232 -23.82 7.90 -5.31
C GLU A 232 -24.24 7.22 -3.99
N TRP A 233 -24.95 7.97 -3.17
CA TRP A 233 -25.44 7.50 -1.87
C TRP A 233 -26.79 8.12 -1.52
N ARG A 234 -27.48 7.54 -0.54
CA ARG A 234 -28.76 8.02 -0.01
C ARG A 234 -28.60 8.36 1.47
N GLU A 235 -29.28 9.41 1.88
CA GLU A 235 -29.45 9.76 3.28
C GLU A 235 -30.67 9.05 3.85
N LYS A 236 -30.64 8.78 5.15
CA LYS A 236 -31.75 8.16 5.87
C LYS A 236 -32.97 9.09 5.84
N GLY A 237 -34.08 8.57 5.30
CA GLY A 237 -35.33 9.32 5.14
C GLY A 237 -35.40 10.20 3.88
N ALA A 238 -34.34 10.28 3.06
CA ALA A 238 -34.37 11.01 1.80
C ALA A 238 -34.78 10.08 0.62
N HIS A 239 -35.52 10.64 -0.32
CA HIS A 239 -35.88 9.97 -1.57
C HIS A 239 -34.91 10.28 -2.72
N THR A 240 -34.05 11.28 -2.53
CA THR A 240 -33.06 11.73 -3.51
C THR A 240 -31.70 11.05 -3.29
N TYR A 241 -30.92 10.99 -4.37
CA TYR A 241 -29.53 10.52 -4.32
C TYR A 241 -28.58 11.72 -4.29
N PHE A 242 -27.48 11.53 -3.60
CA PHE A 242 -26.39 12.47 -3.55
C PHE A 242 -25.15 11.82 -4.20
N ASN A 243 -24.31 12.61 -4.83
CA ASN A 243 -23.01 12.11 -5.31
C ASN A 243 -21.95 12.22 -4.21
N ALA A 244 -20.74 11.71 -4.46
CA ALA A 244 -19.65 11.71 -3.49
C ALA A 244 -19.19 13.10 -3.07
N HIS A 245 -19.44 14.16 -3.86
CA HIS A 245 -19.07 15.53 -3.52
C HIS A 245 -19.83 16.08 -2.31
N SER A 246 -21.01 15.53 -2.01
CA SER A 246 -21.80 15.93 -0.82
C SER A 246 -21.38 15.22 0.45
N LEU A 247 -20.47 14.24 0.40
CA LEU A 247 -19.89 13.61 1.59
C LEU A 247 -18.80 14.53 2.19
N SER A 248 -18.74 14.59 3.53
CA SER A 248 -17.58 15.18 4.18
C SER A 248 -16.32 14.35 3.87
N ASP A 249 -15.15 14.99 3.86
CA ASP A 249 -13.87 14.34 3.60
C ASP A 249 -13.61 13.16 4.54
N GLY A 250 -13.91 13.34 5.83
CA GLY A 250 -13.78 12.26 6.82
C GLY A 250 -14.70 11.08 6.53
N THR A 251 -15.96 11.34 6.15
CA THR A 251 -16.91 10.26 5.81
C THR A 251 -16.46 9.50 4.57
N LEU A 252 -16.06 10.20 3.51
CA LEU A 252 -15.59 9.58 2.27
C LEU A 252 -14.33 8.73 2.53
N ARG A 253 -13.38 9.26 3.28
CA ARG A 253 -12.16 8.54 3.68
C ARG A 253 -12.48 7.31 4.52
N PHE A 254 -13.41 7.42 5.48
CA PHE A 254 -13.85 6.28 6.28
C PHE A 254 -14.49 5.19 5.41
N ILE A 255 -15.30 5.55 4.40
CA ILE A 255 -15.87 4.59 3.44
C ILE A 255 -14.76 3.85 2.69
N CYS A 256 -13.72 4.54 2.21
CA CYS A 256 -12.58 3.92 1.55
C CYS A 256 -11.86 2.92 2.48
N LEU A 257 -11.60 3.31 3.73
CA LEU A 257 -10.97 2.46 4.74
C LEU A 257 -11.83 1.25 5.12
N ALA A 258 -13.13 1.44 5.31
CA ALA A 258 -14.06 0.34 5.59
C ALA A 258 -14.12 -0.64 4.41
N THR A 259 -14.19 -0.13 3.18
CA THR A 259 -14.17 -0.94 1.96
C THR A 259 -12.87 -1.75 1.87
N LEU A 260 -11.71 -1.11 2.09
CA LEU A 260 -10.41 -1.78 2.10
C LEU A 260 -10.34 -2.89 3.14
N LEU A 261 -10.71 -2.60 4.39
CA LEU A 261 -10.47 -3.52 5.51
C LEU A 261 -11.52 -4.64 5.62
N LEU A 262 -12.68 -4.47 4.99
CA LEU A 262 -13.77 -5.44 4.98
C LEU A 262 -13.90 -6.23 3.68
N GLN A 263 -13.10 -5.93 2.66
CA GLN A 263 -13.12 -6.67 1.39
C GLN A 263 -12.79 -8.17 1.57
N PRO A 264 -13.24 -9.05 0.66
CA PRO A 264 -13.05 -10.49 0.78
C PRO A 264 -11.59 -10.92 0.64
N HIS A 265 -10.85 -10.32 -0.29
CA HIS A 265 -9.46 -10.65 -0.59
C HIS A 265 -8.55 -9.48 -0.25
N LEU A 266 -7.73 -9.66 0.78
CA LEU A 266 -6.75 -8.67 1.22
C LEU A 266 -5.38 -8.99 0.62
N PRO A 267 -4.57 -7.99 0.23
CA PRO A 267 -3.16 -8.21 -0.07
C PRO A 267 -2.43 -8.75 1.16
N SER A 268 -1.27 -9.39 0.98
CA SER A 268 -0.52 -9.97 2.11
C SER A 268 -0.02 -8.93 3.11
N THR A 269 0.20 -7.70 2.63
CA THR A 269 0.58 -6.57 3.49
C THR A 269 -0.11 -5.29 3.01
N ILE A 270 -0.72 -4.58 3.95
CA ILE A 270 -1.38 -3.28 3.74
C ILE A 270 -0.57 -2.21 4.47
N PHE A 271 -0.21 -1.16 3.74
CA PHE A 271 0.35 0.05 4.30
C PHE A 271 -0.70 1.16 4.28
N LEU A 272 -0.84 1.86 5.39
CA LEU A 272 -1.72 3.01 5.55
C LEU A 272 -0.92 4.18 6.13
N ASP A 273 -0.94 5.31 5.44
CA ASP A 273 -0.35 6.55 5.95
C ASP A 273 -1.46 7.47 6.45
N GLU A 274 -1.36 7.90 7.70
CA GLU A 274 -2.30 8.80 8.39
C GLU A 274 -3.79 8.48 8.13
N PRO A 275 -4.24 7.23 8.33
CA PRO A 275 -5.60 6.85 8.00
C PRO A 275 -6.66 7.54 8.86
N GLU A 276 -6.26 8.10 10.00
CA GLU A 276 -7.12 8.84 10.93
C GLU A 276 -7.42 10.27 10.51
N LEU A 277 -6.71 10.81 9.52
CA LEU A 277 -6.79 12.21 9.13
C LEU A 277 -8.22 12.61 8.73
N GLY A 278 -8.78 13.64 9.41
CA GLY A 278 -10.13 14.13 9.18
C GLY A 278 -11.26 13.26 9.72
N LEU A 279 -10.95 12.16 10.40
CA LEU A 279 -11.96 11.33 11.04
C LEU A 279 -12.40 11.89 12.38
N HIS A 280 -13.70 11.80 12.66
CA HIS A 280 -14.24 12.07 13.99
C HIS A 280 -13.74 11.02 15.01
N PRO A 281 -13.54 11.34 16.30
CA PRO A 281 -13.01 10.41 17.31
C PRO A 281 -13.70 9.04 17.34
N TYR A 282 -15.01 8.99 17.22
CA TYR A 282 -15.74 7.71 17.15
C TYR A 282 -15.37 6.89 15.91
N ALA A 283 -15.20 7.52 14.76
CA ALA A 283 -14.75 6.85 13.54
C ALA A 283 -13.31 6.31 13.68
N ILE A 284 -12.43 6.98 14.42
CA ILE A 284 -11.08 6.49 14.75
C ILE A 284 -11.18 5.21 15.59
N THR A 285 -12.07 5.16 16.59
CA THR A 285 -12.31 3.95 17.40
C THR A 285 -12.78 2.77 16.53
N LEU A 286 -13.71 3.02 15.60
CA LEU A 286 -14.17 2.01 14.64
C LEU A 286 -13.04 1.55 13.73
N LEU A 287 -12.23 2.49 13.22
CA LEU A 287 -11.06 2.19 12.39
C LEU A 287 -10.08 1.29 13.14
N ALA A 288 -9.77 1.59 14.39
CA ALA A 288 -8.88 0.76 15.21
C ALA A 288 -9.40 -0.68 15.36
N ALA A 289 -10.73 -0.87 15.52
CA ALA A 289 -11.34 -2.19 15.56
C ALA A 289 -11.24 -2.91 14.20
N LEU A 290 -11.44 -2.21 13.10
CA LEU A 290 -11.29 -2.75 11.74
C LEU A 290 -9.85 -3.16 11.45
N LEU A 291 -8.84 -2.35 11.83
CA LEU A 291 -7.42 -2.66 11.69
C LEU A 291 -7.04 -3.93 12.46
N LYS A 292 -7.45 -4.03 13.72
CA LYS A 292 -7.25 -5.25 14.55
C LYS A 292 -7.90 -6.49 13.93
N LYS A 293 -9.09 -6.34 13.35
CA LYS A 293 -9.79 -7.43 12.66
C LYS A 293 -9.07 -7.83 11.36
N ALA A 294 -8.66 -6.87 10.55
CA ALA A 294 -7.91 -7.11 9.31
C ALA A 294 -6.56 -7.78 9.58
N ALA A 295 -5.88 -7.39 10.67
CA ALA A 295 -4.59 -7.95 11.08
C ALA A 295 -4.62 -9.45 11.43
N ARG A 296 -5.80 -10.05 11.57
CA ARG A 296 -5.95 -11.51 11.70
C ARG A 296 -5.85 -12.23 10.33
N ARG A 297 -5.98 -11.51 9.23
CA ARG A 297 -6.05 -12.04 7.87
C ARG A 297 -4.90 -11.58 6.98
N THR A 298 -4.30 -10.44 7.31
CA THR A 298 -3.22 -9.81 6.55
C THR A 298 -2.28 -9.07 7.50
N GLN A 299 -1.09 -8.72 7.04
CA GLN A 299 -0.21 -7.83 7.79
C GLN A 299 -0.64 -6.37 7.53
N VAL A 300 -0.79 -5.60 8.62
CA VAL A 300 -1.17 -4.19 8.56
C VAL A 300 -0.06 -3.34 9.15
N ILE A 301 0.36 -2.33 8.40
CA ILE A 301 1.38 -1.37 8.79
C ILE A 301 0.76 0.02 8.67
N VAL A 302 0.66 0.72 9.79
CA VAL A 302 0.06 2.05 9.90
C VAL A 302 1.11 3.04 10.32
N ALA A 303 1.23 4.14 9.61
CA ALA A 303 1.94 5.33 10.06
C ALA A 303 0.91 6.39 10.49
N THR A 304 1.03 6.90 11.71
CA THR A 304 0.05 7.82 12.29
C THR A 304 0.73 8.89 13.14
N GLN A 305 0.07 10.02 13.28
CA GLN A 305 0.41 11.05 14.26
C GLN A 305 -0.49 10.98 15.50
N SER A 306 -1.59 10.24 15.42
CA SER A 306 -2.53 10.08 16.51
C SER A 306 -1.99 9.11 17.56
N VAL A 307 -2.13 9.48 18.81
CA VAL A 307 -1.81 8.63 19.99
C VAL A 307 -3.06 7.97 20.57
N THR A 308 -4.23 8.17 19.94
CA THR A 308 -5.54 7.65 20.35
C THR A 308 -5.94 6.42 19.55
#